data_ef01acefd0406a2225d38daab05224a2
#
_entry.id   ef01acefd0406a2225d38daab05224a2
#
_cell.length_a   1.000
_cell.length_b   1.000
_cell.length_c   1.000
_cell.angle_alpha   90.00
_cell.angle_beta   90.00
_cell.angle_gamma   90.00
#
_symmetry.space_group_name_H-M   'P 1'
#
loop_
_entity.id
_entity.type
_entity.pdbx_description
1 polymer ?
#
loop_
_entity_poly.entity_id
_entity_poly.type
_entity_poly.pdbx_seq_one_letter_code
_entity_poly.pdbx_strand_id
1 'polypeptide(L)'
;MLGEQQDGAQVWGDFLYQNGNFSNDVDYKSITQGAQGGLDWTAHLNNGDSVTGGIALAWTRSRAQDTSDSVDSFKDSVYGNYYSIYGGWQQALDSRNWGLFADGSFSYGDMRYSLSANNVTGNTSGMTEALHGSTDGSLYLAQARTGVNVLLPGETLLQPYATLGWDQTKANGFSDSEVAFADSQVSSWNGGVGVRLTTTLRDLNKNVQVMPWIDARFQKEFSDDTDIQVADYHNTSGHNNAMGMFGAGINATVAHNFTLNTGVYVGAGDVDNDASVQAGMSYSF
;
A
#
# COMPACT_ATOMS: atom_id res chain seq x y z
N MET A 1 -1.56 -5.56 28.03
CA MET A 1 -1.87 -4.74 26.86
C MET A 1 -0.74 -4.88 25.89
N LEU A 2 -1.05 -5.21 24.66
CA LEU A 2 -0.08 -5.34 23.57
C LEU A 2 0.30 -3.94 23.11
N GLY A 3 1.44 -3.41 23.60
CA GLY A 3 1.90 -2.06 23.37
C GLY A 3 0.90 -1.04 23.94
N GLU A 4 1.02 -0.67 25.20
CA GLU A 4 0.34 0.52 25.70
C GLU A 4 0.84 1.69 24.88
N GLN A 5 0.06 2.10 23.89
CA GLN A 5 0.24 3.37 23.24
C GLN A 5 -0.04 4.41 24.32
N GLN A 6 0.99 5.10 24.78
CA GLN A 6 0.83 6.16 25.78
C GLN A 6 0.10 7.32 25.12
N ASP A 7 -0.67 8.08 25.91
CA ASP A 7 -1.19 9.36 25.47
C ASP A 7 -0.03 10.25 25.04
N GLY A 8 -0.11 10.83 23.87
CA GLY A 8 0.94 11.71 23.41
C GLY A 8 1.16 11.70 21.91
N ALA A 9 2.16 12.44 21.53
CA ALA A 9 2.61 12.55 20.14
C ALA A 9 3.63 11.47 19.82
N GLN A 10 3.59 11.00 18.59
CA GLN A 10 4.57 10.08 18.02
C GLN A 10 5.06 10.61 16.68
N VAL A 11 6.36 10.52 16.43
CA VAL A 11 6.96 10.67 15.10
C VAL A 11 7.37 9.30 14.60
N TRP A 12 7.13 9.04 13.32
CA TRP A 12 7.49 7.76 12.73
C TRP A 12 8.00 7.91 11.30
N GLY A 13 8.72 6.90 10.82
CA GLY A 13 9.16 6.80 9.44
C GLY A 13 9.35 5.35 9.03
N ASP A 14 8.98 5.06 7.79
CA ASP A 14 9.06 3.73 7.18
C ASP A 14 9.69 3.78 5.80
N PHE A 15 10.34 2.70 5.45
CA PHE A 15 10.83 2.41 4.11
C PHE A 15 10.10 1.21 3.53
N LEU A 16 9.74 1.27 2.26
CA LEU A 16 9.06 0.23 1.50
C LEU A 16 9.87 -0.20 0.28
N TYR A 17 9.96 -1.49 0.06
CA TYR A 17 10.41 -2.08 -1.19
C TYR A 17 9.42 -3.17 -1.61
N GLN A 18 8.97 -3.13 -2.86
CA GLN A 18 8.05 -4.10 -3.44
C GLN A 18 8.56 -4.55 -4.81
N ASN A 19 8.40 -5.82 -5.12
CA ASN A 19 8.74 -6.42 -6.39
C ASN A 19 7.61 -7.37 -6.80
N GLY A 20 7.01 -7.12 -7.96
CA GLY A 20 5.92 -7.93 -8.52
C GLY A 20 6.23 -8.36 -9.94
N ASN A 21 5.80 -9.56 -10.29
CA ASN A 21 5.74 -10.04 -11.66
C ASN A 21 4.28 -10.18 -12.05
N PHE A 22 3.95 -9.72 -13.23
CA PHE A 22 2.59 -9.69 -13.76
C PHE A 22 2.59 -10.40 -15.11
N SER A 23 1.72 -11.38 -15.28
CA SER A 23 1.54 -12.12 -16.52
C SER A 23 0.05 -12.18 -16.84
N ASN A 24 -0.42 -11.21 -17.59
CA ASN A 24 -1.74 -11.22 -18.20
C ASN A 24 -1.56 -11.07 -19.72
N ASP A 25 -2.14 -10.04 -20.32
CA ASP A 25 -1.99 -9.77 -21.76
C ASP A 25 -0.55 -9.34 -22.13
N VAL A 26 0.19 -8.80 -21.15
CA VAL A 26 1.59 -8.40 -21.28
C VAL A 26 2.35 -8.84 -20.02
N ASP A 27 3.45 -9.56 -20.21
CA ASP A 27 4.35 -9.96 -19.12
C ASP A 27 5.26 -8.79 -18.72
N TYR A 28 5.16 -8.33 -17.48
CA TYR A 28 6.04 -7.28 -17.00
C TYR A 28 6.45 -7.47 -15.54
N LYS A 29 7.58 -6.88 -15.21
CA LYS A 29 8.11 -6.79 -13.86
C LYS A 29 7.96 -5.38 -13.33
N SER A 30 7.45 -5.22 -12.11
CA SER A 30 7.37 -3.94 -11.42
C SER A 30 8.22 -3.94 -10.16
N ILE A 31 8.97 -2.87 -9.94
CA ILE A 31 9.72 -2.62 -8.72
C ILE A 31 9.30 -1.25 -8.18
N THR A 32 8.79 -1.24 -6.96
CA THR A 32 8.43 -0.03 -6.24
C THR A 32 9.31 0.12 -5.00
N GLN A 33 9.84 1.31 -4.79
CA GLN A 33 10.55 1.68 -3.58
C GLN A 33 10.03 3.03 -3.09
N GLY A 34 10.03 3.23 -1.78
CA GLY A 34 9.54 4.46 -1.19
C GLY A 34 9.94 4.63 0.25
N ALA A 35 9.73 5.84 0.73
CA ALA A 35 9.87 6.20 2.12
C ALA A 35 8.68 7.06 2.54
N GLN A 36 8.25 6.91 3.77
CA GLN A 36 7.19 7.71 4.34
C GLN A 36 7.53 8.10 5.77
N GLY A 37 6.91 9.18 6.25
CA GLY A 37 7.05 9.59 7.64
C GLY A 37 5.88 10.44 8.06
N GLY A 38 5.58 10.45 9.33
CA GLY A 38 4.40 11.13 9.85
C GLY A 38 4.49 11.49 11.31
N LEU A 39 3.44 12.19 11.72
CA LEU A 39 3.18 12.57 13.10
C LEU A 39 1.76 12.13 13.43
N ASP A 40 1.60 11.53 14.59
CA ASP A 40 0.28 11.22 15.13
C ASP A 40 0.17 11.56 16.61
N TRP A 41 -1.06 11.58 17.06
CA TRP A 41 -1.42 11.79 18.44
C TRP A 41 -2.42 10.71 18.85
N THR A 42 -2.13 10.05 19.97
CA THR A 42 -3.02 9.08 20.61
C THR A 42 -3.58 9.67 21.89
N ALA A 43 -4.87 9.49 22.10
CA ALA A 43 -5.56 9.85 23.33
C ALA A 43 -6.41 8.68 23.83
N HIS A 44 -6.39 8.43 25.13
CA HIS A 44 -7.28 7.47 25.79
C HIS A 44 -8.53 8.18 26.29
N LEU A 45 -9.66 7.58 26.01
CA LEU A 45 -10.96 8.06 26.46
C LEU A 45 -11.25 7.54 27.88
N ASN A 46 -12.20 8.18 28.57
CA ASN A 46 -12.57 7.82 29.96
C ASN A 46 -13.07 6.38 30.12
N ASN A 47 -13.53 5.76 29.05
CA ASN A 47 -13.95 4.33 29.03
C ASN A 47 -12.80 3.37 28.70
N GLY A 48 -11.56 3.87 28.58
CA GLY A 48 -10.38 3.07 28.25
C GLY A 48 -10.15 2.82 26.76
N ASP A 49 -11.06 3.27 25.88
CA ASP A 49 -10.85 3.22 24.44
C ASP A 49 -9.71 4.17 24.03
N SER A 50 -9.06 3.90 22.93
CA SER A 50 -8.05 4.80 22.35
C SER A 50 -8.47 5.33 20.99
N VAL A 51 -8.09 6.59 20.73
CA VAL A 51 -8.26 7.25 19.44
C VAL A 51 -6.90 7.78 19.00
N THR A 52 -6.52 7.49 17.76
CA THR A 52 -5.30 8.00 17.15
C THR A 52 -5.65 8.79 15.89
N GLY A 53 -4.98 9.91 15.65
CA GLY A 53 -5.10 10.68 14.42
C GLY A 53 -3.75 11.26 14.03
N GLY A 54 -3.49 11.33 12.73
CA GLY A 54 -2.18 11.77 12.24
C GLY A 54 -2.16 12.22 10.80
N ILE A 55 -1.00 12.72 10.40
CA ILE A 55 -0.66 13.13 9.04
C ILE A 55 0.64 12.47 8.61
N ALA A 56 0.77 12.19 7.32
CA ALA A 56 1.99 11.61 6.77
C ALA A 56 2.33 12.19 5.40
N LEU A 57 3.62 12.15 5.10
CA LEU A 57 4.19 12.43 3.79
C LEU A 57 4.90 11.19 3.30
N ALA A 58 4.77 10.88 2.02
CA ALA A 58 5.49 9.77 1.42
C ALA A 58 6.05 10.16 0.05
N TRP A 59 7.10 9.47 -0.32
CA TRP A 59 7.68 9.50 -1.65
C TRP A 59 7.82 8.07 -2.16
N THR A 60 7.47 7.84 -3.43
CA THR A 60 7.65 6.55 -4.09
C THR A 60 8.26 6.70 -5.47
N ARG A 61 8.92 5.64 -5.90
CA ARG A 61 9.37 5.43 -7.26
C ARG A 61 9.04 4.01 -7.68
N SER A 62 8.23 3.88 -8.70
CA SER A 62 7.92 2.60 -9.34
C SER A 62 8.56 2.54 -10.72
N ARG A 63 8.97 1.35 -11.12
CA ARG A 63 9.46 1.06 -12.47
C ARG A 63 8.79 -0.22 -12.94
N ALA A 64 8.16 -0.16 -14.10
CA ALA A 64 7.67 -1.31 -14.81
C ALA A 64 8.50 -1.54 -16.06
N GLN A 65 8.79 -2.79 -16.37
CA GLN A 65 9.56 -3.18 -17.54
C GLN A 65 8.99 -4.48 -18.08
N ASP A 66 8.77 -4.51 -19.39
CA ASP A 66 8.45 -5.72 -20.14
C ASP A 66 9.52 -6.80 -19.91
N THR A 67 9.08 -8.03 -19.67
CA THR A 67 9.93 -9.22 -19.52
C THR A 67 9.83 -10.17 -20.71
N SER A 68 8.99 -9.87 -21.71
CA SER A 68 8.92 -10.65 -22.93
C SER A 68 10.20 -10.46 -23.78
N ASP A 69 10.67 -11.51 -24.43
CA ASP A 69 11.76 -11.44 -25.41
C ASP A 69 11.33 -10.77 -26.73
N SER A 70 10.22 -10.01 -26.69
CA SER A 70 9.69 -9.31 -27.86
C SER A 70 10.57 -8.12 -28.24
N VAL A 71 10.61 -7.82 -29.53
CA VAL A 71 11.31 -6.64 -30.07
C VAL A 71 10.66 -5.36 -29.56
N ASP A 72 9.40 -5.44 -29.13
CA ASP A 72 8.58 -4.35 -28.61
C ASP A 72 8.70 -4.30 -27.10
N SER A 73 9.66 -3.57 -26.58
CA SER A 73 9.87 -3.43 -25.13
C SER A 73 9.43 -2.05 -24.64
N PHE A 74 8.74 -2.04 -23.49
CA PHE A 74 8.41 -0.79 -22.80
C PHE A 74 9.11 -0.68 -21.45
N LYS A 75 9.33 0.55 -21.01
CA LYS A 75 9.82 0.90 -19.67
C LYS A 75 9.04 2.10 -19.17
N ASP A 76 8.40 1.92 -18.04
CA ASP A 76 7.67 2.97 -17.37
C ASP A 76 8.31 3.29 -16.03
N SER A 77 8.30 4.56 -15.68
CA SER A 77 8.70 5.03 -14.36
C SER A 77 7.64 5.97 -13.83
N VAL A 78 7.21 5.72 -12.61
CA VAL A 78 6.24 6.55 -11.91
C VAL A 78 6.89 7.08 -10.64
N TYR A 79 6.85 8.39 -10.45
CA TYR A 79 7.28 9.07 -9.24
C TYR A 79 6.06 9.66 -8.57
N GLY A 80 5.92 9.46 -7.26
CA GLY A 80 4.79 9.96 -6.49
C GLY A 80 5.24 10.65 -5.21
N ASN A 81 4.62 11.81 -4.92
CA ASN A 81 4.67 12.46 -3.61
C ASN A 81 3.27 12.42 -3.02
N TYR A 82 3.14 11.90 -1.81
CA TYR A 82 1.83 11.67 -1.18
C TYR A 82 1.69 12.46 0.09
N TYR A 83 0.47 12.94 0.30
CA TYR A 83 0.02 13.66 1.48
C TYR A 83 -1.17 12.91 2.06
N SER A 84 -1.05 12.45 3.30
CA SER A 84 -2.04 11.57 3.91
C SER A 84 -2.53 12.11 5.24
N ILE A 85 -3.81 11.88 5.51
CA ILE A 85 -4.41 11.95 6.82
C ILE A 85 -4.89 10.55 7.21
N TYR A 86 -4.78 10.21 8.46
CA TYR A 86 -5.23 8.90 8.95
C TYR A 86 -5.74 8.99 10.38
N GLY A 87 -6.50 7.98 10.75
CA GLY A 87 -6.98 7.87 12.12
C GLY A 87 -7.50 6.48 12.43
N GLY A 88 -7.64 6.21 13.71
CA GLY A 88 -8.14 4.94 14.20
C GLY A 88 -8.80 5.07 15.57
N TRP A 89 -9.64 4.12 15.85
CA TRP A 89 -10.27 3.92 17.14
C TRP A 89 -10.12 2.45 17.54
N GLN A 90 -9.83 2.23 18.79
CA GLN A 90 -9.73 0.90 19.37
C GLN A 90 -10.46 0.85 20.70
N GLN A 91 -11.35 -0.09 20.82
CA GLN A 91 -12.05 -0.36 22.07
C GLN A 91 -11.12 -1.02 23.10
N ALA A 92 -11.25 -0.62 24.34
CA ALA A 92 -10.52 -1.24 25.43
C ALA A 92 -10.78 -2.76 25.54
N LEU A 93 -9.72 -3.51 25.77
CA LEU A 93 -9.79 -4.95 26.02
C LEU A 93 -10.10 -5.19 27.51
N ASP A 94 -11.30 -4.90 27.89
CA ASP A 94 -11.83 -5.07 29.23
C ASP A 94 -11.79 -6.53 29.74
N SER A 95 -12.54 -6.82 30.80
CA SER A 95 -12.78 -8.17 31.34
C SER A 95 -13.33 -9.20 30.31
N ARG A 96 -13.70 -8.76 29.12
CA ARG A 96 -14.21 -9.59 28.02
C ARG A 96 -13.13 -10.23 27.16
N ASN A 97 -11.87 -9.84 27.28
CA ASN A 97 -10.75 -10.26 26.43
C ASN A 97 -10.97 -10.02 24.91
N TRP A 98 -11.90 -9.15 24.55
CA TRP A 98 -12.10 -8.75 23.16
C TRP A 98 -12.59 -7.30 23.07
N GLY A 99 -12.31 -6.65 21.94
CA GLY A 99 -12.72 -5.30 21.65
C GLY A 99 -12.73 -5.07 20.14
N LEU A 100 -13.49 -4.08 19.70
CA LEU A 100 -13.55 -3.68 18.29
C LEU A 100 -12.42 -2.72 17.97
N PHE A 101 -12.06 -2.64 16.71
CA PHE A 101 -11.22 -1.58 16.18
C PHE A 101 -11.67 -1.16 14.78
N ALA A 102 -11.39 0.09 14.46
CA ALA A 102 -11.54 0.64 13.11
C ALA A 102 -10.43 1.66 12.84
N ASP A 103 -9.85 1.63 11.67
CA ASP A 103 -8.90 2.61 11.19
C ASP A 103 -9.13 2.94 9.73
N GLY A 104 -8.63 4.10 9.31
CA GLY A 104 -8.75 4.53 7.93
C GLY A 104 -7.76 5.62 7.59
N SER A 105 -7.54 5.78 6.29
CA SER A 105 -6.68 6.83 5.74
C SER A 105 -7.24 7.38 4.44
N PHE A 106 -6.86 8.62 4.17
CA PHE A 106 -7.05 9.25 2.87
C PHE A 106 -5.74 9.87 2.43
N SER A 107 -5.35 9.63 1.18
CA SER A 107 -4.12 10.14 0.60
C SER A 107 -4.37 10.82 -0.73
N TYR A 108 -3.68 11.92 -0.96
CA TYR A 108 -3.53 12.57 -2.26
C TYR A 108 -2.09 12.40 -2.73
N GLY A 109 -1.90 11.96 -3.97
CA GLY A 109 -0.61 11.80 -4.61
C GLY A 109 -0.45 12.74 -5.81
N ASP A 110 0.66 13.47 -5.84
CA ASP A 110 1.15 14.18 -7.02
C ASP A 110 2.10 13.25 -7.76
N MET A 111 1.73 12.90 -9.00
CA MET A 111 2.35 11.81 -9.75
C MET A 111 3.03 12.36 -11.00
N ARG A 112 4.18 11.78 -11.33
CA ARG A 112 4.86 12.00 -12.61
C ARG A 112 5.11 10.67 -13.29
N TYR A 113 4.64 10.53 -14.50
CA TYR A 113 4.78 9.36 -15.36
C TYR A 113 5.84 9.62 -16.42
N SER A 114 6.69 8.63 -16.69
CA SER A 114 7.65 8.65 -17.79
C SER A 114 7.58 7.31 -18.51
N LEU A 115 7.17 7.37 -19.76
CA LEU A 115 7.00 6.22 -20.64
C LEU A 115 8.13 6.20 -21.68
N SER A 116 8.70 5.03 -21.89
CA SER A 116 9.63 4.78 -23.00
C SER A 116 9.29 3.43 -23.61
N ALA A 117 8.95 3.43 -24.90
CA ALA A 117 8.70 2.20 -25.66
C ALA A 117 9.55 2.20 -26.92
N ASN A 118 10.13 1.05 -27.23
CA ASN A 118 10.90 0.86 -28.46
C ASN A 118 10.01 0.11 -29.49
N ASN A 119 10.22 0.40 -30.76
CA ASN A 119 9.57 -0.29 -31.88
C ASN A 119 8.04 -0.17 -31.96
N VAL A 120 7.49 0.96 -31.55
CA VAL A 120 6.07 1.24 -31.74
C VAL A 120 5.81 1.43 -33.23
N THR A 121 4.96 0.60 -33.81
CA THR A 121 4.58 0.73 -35.22
C THR A 121 3.55 1.85 -35.36
N GLY A 122 3.96 3.00 -35.87
CA GLY A 122 3.07 4.12 -36.14
C GLY A 122 2.09 3.81 -37.28
N ASN A 123 0.85 4.24 -37.13
CA ASN A 123 -0.25 3.97 -38.10
C ASN A 123 -0.07 4.64 -39.45
N THR A 124 0.83 5.61 -39.61
CA THR A 124 0.93 6.44 -40.82
C THR A 124 2.14 6.15 -41.72
N SER A 125 3.20 5.58 -41.20
CA SER A 125 4.45 5.42 -41.96
C SER A 125 4.97 3.98 -42.06
N GLY A 126 4.47 3.07 -41.25
CA GLY A 126 5.03 1.70 -41.15
C GLY A 126 6.49 1.68 -40.63
N MET A 127 6.97 2.80 -40.12
CA MET A 127 8.28 2.89 -39.47
C MET A 127 8.17 2.57 -38.00
N THR A 128 9.13 1.82 -37.51
CA THR A 128 9.31 1.52 -36.10
C THR A 128 10.06 2.69 -35.42
N GLU A 129 9.41 3.40 -34.53
CA GLU A 129 10.03 4.53 -33.81
C GLU A 129 10.05 4.25 -32.30
N ALA A 130 11.00 4.90 -31.61
CA ALA A 130 11.03 4.90 -30.18
C ALA A 130 10.09 6.00 -29.66
N LEU A 131 9.13 5.63 -28.82
CA LEU A 131 8.22 6.55 -28.15
C LEU A 131 8.82 6.98 -26.80
N HIS A 132 8.86 8.28 -26.57
CA HIS A 132 9.25 8.86 -25.29
C HIS A 132 8.21 9.90 -24.87
N GLY A 133 7.65 9.73 -23.69
CA GLY A 133 6.69 10.66 -23.15
C GLY A 133 6.83 10.84 -21.64
N SER A 134 6.44 12.02 -21.17
CA SER A 134 6.28 12.27 -19.74
C SER A 134 5.04 13.10 -19.52
N THR A 135 4.31 12.77 -18.47
CA THR A 135 3.12 13.51 -18.07
C THR A 135 2.98 13.53 -16.57
N ASP A 136 2.27 14.52 -16.06
CA ASP A 136 1.91 14.62 -14.67
C ASP A 136 0.50 14.05 -14.45
N GLY A 137 0.20 13.68 -13.23
CA GLY A 137 -1.11 13.16 -12.85
C GLY A 137 -1.34 13.23 -11.36
N SER A 138 -2.43 12.63 -10.92
CA SER A 138 -2.79 12.58 -9.51
C SER A 138 -3.35 11.22 -9.12
N LEU A 139 -3.15 10.88 -7.86
CA LEU A 139 -3.74 9.71 -7.21
C LEU A 139 -4.56 10.14 -6.00
N TYR A 140 -5.75 9.59 -5.87
CA TYR A 140 -6.56 9.65 -4.66
C TYR A 140 -6.69 8.23 -4.13
N LEU A 141 -6.45 8.04 -2.83
CA LEU A 141 -6.53 6.74 -2.18
C LEU A 141 -7.29 6.88 -0.88
N ALA A 142 -8.32 6.09 -0.68
CA ALA A 142 -9.03 5.96 0.58
C ALA A 142 -9.02 4.51 1.01
N GLN A 143 -8.69 4.26 2.28
CA GLN A 143 -8.68 2.92 2.85
C GLN A 143 -9.35 2.92 4.20
N ALA A 144 -10.06 1.83 4.51
CA ALA A 144 -10.64 1.57 5.81
C ALA A 144 -10.41 0.11 6.20
N ARG A 145 -10.20 -0.11 7.48
CA ARG A 145 -10.09 -1.45 8.06
C ARG A 145 -10.88 -1.49 9.37
N THR A 146 -11.58 -2.58 9.61
CA THR A 146 -12.30 -2.81 10.85
C THR A 146 -12.22 -4.27 11.25
N GLY A 147 -12.29 -4.54 12.55
CA GLY A 147 -12.19 -5.91 13.02
C GLY A 147 -12.36 -6.04 14.52
N VAL A 148 -11.93 -7.18 15.00
CA VAL A 148 -12.03 -7.56 16.41
C VAL A 148 -10.65 -7.90 16.94
N ASN A 149 -10.30 -7.33 18.08
CA ASN A 149 -9.14 -7.70 18.87
C ASN A 149 -9.56 -8.78 19.86
N VAL A 150 -8.97 -9.96 19.82
CA VAL A 150 -9.23 -11.07 20.76
C VAL A 150 -7.96 -11.41 21.47
N LEU A 151 -7.91 -11.15 22.78
CA LEU A 151 -6.76 -11.48 23.62
C LEU A 151 -6.82 -12.97 24.00
N LEU A 152 -5.86 -13.72 23.52
CA LEU A 152 -5.65 -15.13 23.82
C LEU A 152 -4.68 -15.29 25.02
N PRO A 153 -4.62 -16.48 25.67
CA PRO A 153 -3.62 -16.77 26.68
C PRO A 153 -2.18 -16.55 26.16
N GLY A 154 -1.27 -16.12 27.01
CA GLY A 154 0.14 -15.90 26.67
C GLY A 154 0.40 -14.57 25.96
N GLU A 155 -0.40 -13.54 26.26
CA GLU A 155 -0.26 -12.19 25.67
C GLU A 155 -0.26 -12.20 24.12
N THR A 156 -1.11 -13.04 23.56
CA THR A 156 -1.27 -13.20 22.12
C THR A 156 -2.57 -12.54 21.66
N LEU A 157 -2.49 -11.67 20.68
CA LEU A 157 -3.62 -10.97 20.06
C LEU A 157 -3.97 -11.60 18.73
N LEU A 158 -5.20 -12.06 18.59
CA LEU A 158 -5.80 -12.50 17.33
C LEU A 158 -6.70 -11.38 16.81
N GLN A 159 -6.48 -10.97 15.56
CA GLN A 159 -7.20 -9.85 14.94
C GLN A 159 -7.80 -10.28 13.59
N PRO A 160 -9.01 -10.89 13.56
CA PRO A 160 -9.76 -11.00 12.33
C PRO A 160 -10.23 -9.60 11.90
N TYR A 161 -10.12 -9.29 10.60
CA TYR A 161 -10.46 -7.96 10.08
C TYR A 161 -11.01 -8.02 8.66
N ALA A 162 -11.70 -6.95 8.26
CA ALA A 162 -12.08 -6.67 6.90
C ALA A 162 -11.49 -5.33 6.46
N THR A 163 -11.22 -5.21 5.17
CA THR A 163 -10.69 -3.99 4.53
C THR A 163 -11.59 -3.56 3.39
N LEU A 164 -11.65 -2.26 3.18
CA LEU A 164 -12.24 -1.63 2.01
C LEU A 164 -11.30 -0.54 1.53
N GLY A 165 -11.03 -0.52 0.24
CA GLY A 165 -10.21 0.49 -0.41
C GLY A 165 -10.90 1.06 -1.64
N TRP A 166 -10.60 2.31 -1.93
CA TRP A 166 -10.92 2.99 -3.17
C TRP A 166 -9.71 3.79 -3.61
N ASP A 167 -9.41 3.69 -4.88
CA ASP A 167 -8.39 4.51 -5.50
C ASP A 167 -8.85 5.09 -6.82
N GLN A 168 -8.32 6.25 -7.18
CA GLN A 168 -8.51 6.89 -8.46
C GLN A 168 -7.19 7.49 -8.91
N THR A 169 -6.70 7.00 -10.04
CA THR A 169 -5.51 7.51 -10.71
C THR A 169 -5.94 8.33 -11.92
N LYS A 170 -5.32 9.49 -12.10
CA LYS A 170 -5.46 10.32 -13.29
C LYS A 170 -4.07 10.59 -13.88
N ALA A 171 -3.92 10.45 -15.18
CA ALA A 171 -2.76 10.87 -15.92
C ALA A 171 -3.20 11.87 -16.99
N ASN A 172 -2.52 13.01 -17.08
CA ASN A 172 -2.80 13.99 -18.11
C ASN A 172 -2.34 13.46 -19.47
N GLY A 173 -2.99 13.89 -20.52
CA GLY A 173 -2.59 13.56 -21.89
C GLY A 173 -1.22 14.14 -22.24
N PHE A 174 -0.53 13.50 -23.15
CA PHE A 174 0.72 14.00 -23.72
C PHE A 174 0.78 13.66 -25.21
N SER A 175 1.61 14.36 -25.95
CA SER A 175 1.87 14.05 -27.35
C SER A 175 3.36 13.93 -27.61
N ASP A 176 3.75 12.88 -28.29
CA ASP A 176 5.02 12.80 -29.00
C ASP A 176 4.79 13.17 -30.48
N SER A 177 5.85 13.32 -31.26
CA SER A 177 5.79 13.80 -32.65
C SER A 177 4.78 13.05 -33.54
N GLU A 178 4.48 11.80 -33.24
CA GLU A 178 3.66 10.90 -34.03
C GLU A 178 2.36 10.43 -33.37
N VAL A 179 2.29 10.45 -32.02
CA VAL A 179 1.17 9.88 -31.25
C VAL A 179 0.70 10.84 -30.16
N ALA A 180 -0.60 11.07 -30.09
CA ALA A 180 -1.23 11.81 -29.01
C ALA A 180 -1.95 10.83 -28.05
N PHE A 181 -1.66 10.96 -26.78
CA PHE A 181 -2.34 10.26 -25.70
C PHE A 181 -3.29 11.24 -25.02
N ALA A 182 -4.55 10.86 -24.89
CA ALA A 182 -5.53 11.66 -24.15
C ALA A 182 -5.33 11.50 -22.64
N ASP A 183 -6.03 12.35 -21.88
CA ASP A 183 -6.13 12.17 -20.42
C ASP A 183 -6.72 10.79 -20.14
N SER A 184 -6.15 10.10 -19.15
CA SER A 184 -6.66 8.81 -18.71
C SER A 184 -7.05 8.86 -17.23
N GLN A 185 -8.11 8.14 -16.89
CA GLN A 185 -8.57 8.00 -15.52
C GLN A 185 -8.92 6.53 -15.26
N VAL A 186 -8.41 6.01 -14.15
CA VAL A 186 -8.72 4.67 -13.64
C VAL A 186 -9.25 4.82 -12.23
N SER A 187 -10.34 4.14 -11.92
CA SER A 187 -10.92 4.12 -10.56
C SER A 187 -11.24 2.71 -10.17
N SER A 188 -10.81 2.29 -8.99
CA SER A 188 -10.95 0.93 -8.51
C SER A 188 -11.50 0.89 -7.09
N TRP A 189 -12.30 -0.12 -6.81
CA TRP A 189 -12.71 -0.53 -5.47
C TRP A 189 -12.14 -1.89 -5.15
N ASN A 190 -11.55 -2.02 -3.99
CA ASN A 190 -11.06 -3.30 -3.50
C ASN A 190 -11.57 -3.59 -2.10
N GLY A 191 -11.69 -4.86 -1.75
CA GLY A 191 -12.09 -5.27 -0.42
C GLY A 191 -11.46 -6.60 -0.07
N GLY A 192 -11.31 -6.84 1.22
CA GLY A 192 -10.63 -8.03 1.68
C GLY A 192 -11.02 -8.43 3.08
N VAL A 193 -10.60 -9.62 3.43
CA VAL A 193 -10.68 -10.16 4.78
C VAL A 193 -9.33 -10.73 5.17
N GLY A 194 -8.99 -10.65 6.44
CA GLY A 194 -7.71 -11.17 6.92
C GLY A 194 -7.75 -11.53 8.38
N VAL A 195 -6.66 -12.14 8.80
CA VAL A 195 -6.39 -12.46 10.19
C VAL A 195 -4.93 -12.21 10.51
N ARG A 196 -4.70 -11.47 11.59
CA ARG A 196 -3.36 -11.22 12.12
C ARG A 196 -3.22 -11.84 13.51
N LEU A 197 -2.10 -12.45 13.76
CA LEU A 197 -1.71 -12.97 15.05
C LEU A 197 -0.44 -12.25 15.50
N THR A 198 -0.48 -11.64 16.67
CA THR A 198 0.68 -10.96 17.28
C THR A 198 0.88 -11.49 18.66
N THR A 199 2.09 -11.89 19.02
CA THR A 199 2.40 -12.29 20.40
C THR A 199 3.42 -11.34 21.02
N THR A 200 3.34 -11.13 22.32
CA THR A 200 4.27 -10.28 23.05
C THR A 200 5.29 -11.13 23.79
N LEU A 201 6.56 -10.91 23.46
CA LEU A 201 7.69 -11.49 24.17
C LEU A 201 8.35 -10.38 24.98
N ARG A 202 8.34 -10.49 26.31
CA ARG A 202 8.96 -9.50 27.21
C ARG A 202 10.34 -9.98 27.64
N ASP A 203 11.33 -9.09 27.58
CA ASP A 203 12.63 -9.38 28.16
C ASP A 203 12.56 -9.39 29.70
N LEU A 204 13.38 -10.26 30.30
CA LEU A 204 13.53 -10.36 31.74
C LEU A 204 13.96 -9.03 32.38
N ASN A 205 14.63 -8.14 31.66
CA ASN A 205 15.06 -6.82 32.11
C ASN A 205 14.00 -5.72 31.94
N LYS A 206 12.83 -6.03 31.40
CA LYS A 206 11.68 -5.11 31.20
C LYS A 206 11.94 -3.90 30.28
N ASN A 207 13.10 -3.81 29.63
CA ASN A 207 13.47 -2.67 28.80
C ASN A 207 13.23 -2.88 27.31
N VAL A 208 13.00 -4.12 26.89
CA VAL A 208 12.75 -4.48 25.50
C VAL A 208 11.49 -5.34 25.41
N GLN A 209 10.59 -4.96 24.55
CA GLN A 209 9.40 -5.71 24.21
C GLN A 209 9.47 -6.08 22.74
N VAL A 210 9.39 -7.35 22.42
CA VAL A 210 9.41 -7.85 21.03
C VAL A 210 8.05 -8.46 20.72
N MET A 211 7.46 -8.03 19.61
CA MET A 211 6.13 -8.46 19.17
C MET A 211 6.22 -9.04 17.75
N PRO A 212 6.59 -10.32 17.61
CA PRO A 212 6.47 -11.01 16.33
C PRO A 212 5.00 -11.13 15.93
N TRP A 213 4.76 -11.05 14.62
CA TRP A 213 3.42 -11.17 14.05
C TRP A 213 3.43 -11.96 12.75
N ILE A 214 2.30 -12.59 12.46
CA ILE A 214 1.97 -13.15 11.16
C ILE A 214 0.61 -12.61 10.71
N ASP A 215 0.42 -12.50 9.40
CA ASP A 215 -0.78 -11.97 8.79
C ASP A 215 -1.14 -12.81 7.56
N ALA A 216 -2.40 -13.14 7.40
CA ALA A 216 -2.91 -13.78 6.20
C ALA A 216 -4.15 -13.03 5.75
N ARG A 217 -4.21 -12.62 4.49
CA ARG A 217 -5.34 -11.88 3.94
C ARG A 217 -5.68 -12.31 2.52
N PHE A 218 -6.94 -12.20 2.20
CA PHE A 218 -7.46 -12.31 0.85
C PHE A 218 -8.04 -10.94 0.47
N GLN A 219 -7.69 -10.46 -0.71
CA GLN A 219 -8.16 -9.19 -1.25
C GLN A 219 -8.67 -9.41 -2.66
N LYS A 220 -9.75 -8.72 -3.01
CA LYS A 220 -10.34 -8.75 -4.35
C LYS A 220 -10.68 -7.33 -4.78
N GLU A 221 -10.37 -7.04 -6.01
CA GLU A 221 -10.83 -5.87 -6.74
C GLU A 221 -12.19 -6.18 -7.36
N PHE A 222 -13.19 -5.32 -7.23
CA PHE A 222 -14.55 -5.58 -7.70
C PHE A 222 -15.17 -4.46 -8.53
N SER A 223 -14.44 -3.43 -8.79
CA SER A 223 -14.85 -2.40 -9.73
C SER A 223 -13.61 -1.74 -10.25
N ASP A 224 -13.45 -1.76 -11.54
CA ASP A 224 -12.39 -1.12 -12.26
C ASP A 224 -13.03 -0.45 -13.47
N ASP A 225 -13.15 0.88 -13.43
CA ASP A 225 -13.55 1.69 -14.57
C ASP A 225 -12.27 2.25 -15.20
N THR A 226 -11.70 1.52 -16.15
CA THR A 226 -10.53 1.96 -16.91
C THR A 226 -11.00 2.60 -18.19
N ASP A 227 -10.78 3.90 -18.34
CA ASP A 227 -10.98 4.64 -19.58
C ASP A 227 -9.62 5.08 -20.13
N ILE A 228 -9.11 4.35 -21.09
CA ILE A 228 -7.84 4.66 -21.77
C ILE A 228 -8.15 4.98 -23.22
N GLN A 229 -7.85 6.22 -23.61
CA GLN A 229 -7.95 6.66 -24.98
C GLN A 229 -6.57 6.95 -25.56
N VAL A 230 -6.20 6.22 -26.61
CA VAL A 230 -4.99 6.45 -27.41
C VAL A 230 -5.41 6.73 -28.84
N ALA A 231 -5.25 7.95 -29.29
CA ALA A 231 -5.75 8.42 -30.56
C ALA A 231 -7.27 8.12 -30.73
N ASP A 232 -7.64 7.31 -31.75
CA ASP A 232 -9.02 6.88 -32.00
C ASP A 232 -9.38 5.53 -31.30
N TYR A 233 -8.47 4.98 -30.51
CA TYR A 233 -8.67 3.70 -29.82
C TYR A 233 -9.15 3.91 -28.39
N HIS A 234 -10.36 3.43 -28.10
CA HIS A 234 -10.93 3.37 -26.75
C HIS A 234 -10.84 1.94 -26.21
N ASN A 235 -10.24 1.77 -25.07
CA ASN A 235 -10.26 0.52 -24.34
C ASN A 235 -10.92 0.72 -22.97
N THR A 236 -12.00 -0.02 -22.72
CA THR A 236 -12.63 -0.16 -21.42
C THR A 236 -12.43 -1.59 -20.98
N SER A 237 -11.48 -1.84 -20.08
CA SER A 237 -11.27 -3.17 -19.52
C SER A 237 -11.48 -3.13 -18.00
N GLY A 238 -12.36 -3.97 -17.50
CA GLY A 238 -12.52 -4.23 -16.08
C GLY A 238 -11.70 -5.44 -15.68
N HIS A 239 -10.83 -5.30 -14.71
CA HIS A 239 -10.07 -6.40 -14.13
C HIS A 239 -10.63 -6.72 -12.73
N ASN A 240 -11.02 -7.98 -12.52
CA ASN A 240 -11.43 -8.49 -11.21
C ASN A 240 -10.28 -9.30 -10.61
N ASN A 241 -9.24 -8.63 -10.18
CA ASN A 241 -8.05 -9.28 -9.64
C ASN A 241 -8.30 -9.75 -8.20
N ALA A 242 -7.97 -11.01 -7.92
CA ALA A 242 -8.02 -11.57 -6.58
C ALA A 242 -6.63 -12.03 -6.14
N MET A 243 -6.24 -11.70 -4.91
CA MET A 243 -4.90 -12.01 -4.38
C MET A 243 -4.99 -12.53 -2.95
N GLY A 244 -4.31 -13.63 -2.69
CA GLY A 244 -3.97 -14.08 -1.35
C GLY A 244 -2.61 -13.52 -0.93
N MET A 245 -2.50 -12.97 0.28
CA MET A 245 -1.24 -12.43 0.81
C MET A 245 -0.93 -13.06 2.16
N PHE A 246 0.33 -13.33 2.38
CA PHE A 246 0.86 -13.78 3.66
C PHE A 246 2.00 -12.87 4.09
N GLY A 247 1.98 -12.45 5.35
CA GLY A 247 2.98 -11.57 5.92
C GLY A 247 3.53 -12.10 7.23
N ALA A 248 4.76 -11.72 7.54
CA ALA A 248 5.38 -11.94 8.84
C ALA A 248 6.33 -10.78 9.17
N GLY A 249 6.49 -10.51 10.46
CA GLY A 249 7.39 -9.44 10.88
C GLY A 249 7.55 -9.35 12.38
N ILE A 250 8.25 -8.30 12.79
CA ILE A 250 8.60 -8.05 14.19
C ILE A 250 8.45 -6.55 14.47
N ASN A 251 7.80 -6.21 15.58
CA ASN A 251 7.90 -4.90 16.20
C ASN A 251 8.73 -5.05 17.48
N ALA A 252 9.68 -4.15 17.71
CA ALA A 252 10.53 -4.16 18.90
C ALA A 252 10.52 -2.78 19.54
N THR A 253 9.97 -2.67 20.75
CA THR A 253 9.99 -1.42 21.53
C THR A 253 11.13 -1.46 22.52
N VAL A 254 11.97 -0.43 22.48
CA VAL A 254 13.15 -0.26 23.33
C VAL A 254 12.96 0.99 24.20
N ALA A 255 13.27 0.87 25.48
CA ALA A 255 13.19 1.97 26.46
C ALA A 255 11.80 2.68 26.49
N HIS A 256 10.72 1.97 26.17
CA HIS A 256 9.31 2.39 26.17
C HIS A 256 8.93 3.41 25.09
N ASN A 257 9.88 4.14 24.53
CA ASN A 257 9.61 5.28 23.64
C ASN A 257 10.02 5.03 22.19
N PHE A 258 10.95 4.12 21.95
CA PHE A 258 11.49 3.88 20.62
C PHE A 258 11.05 2.51 20.10
N THR A 259 10.39 2.47 18.96
CA THR A 259 9.94 1.23 18.33
C THR A 259 10.58 1.07 16.97
N LEU A 260 11.11 -0.11 16.70
CA LEU A 260 11.52 -0.58 15.39
C LEU A 260 10.46 -1.54 14.87
N ASN A 261 10.14 -1.44 13.59
CA ASN A 261 9.26 -2.38 12.92
C ASN A 261 9.91 -2.92 11.65
N THR A 262 9.64 -4.17 11.34
CA THR A 262 10.00 -4.77 10.05
C THR A 262 8.99 -5.84 9.67
N GLY A 263 8.78 -6.01 8.37
CA GLY A 263 7.88 -7.01 7.87
C GLY A 263 8.16 -7.37 6.41
N VAL A 264 7.78 -8.57 6.06
CA VAL A 264 7.79 -9.08 4.70
C VAL A 264 6.40 -9.59 4.36
N TYR A 265 5.95 -9.36 3.14
CA TYR A 265 4.72 -9.92 2.59
C TYR A 265 5.03 -10.61 1.28
N VAL A 266 4.34 -11.68 1.03
CA VAL A 266 4.31 -12.37 -0.27
C VAL A 266 2.85 -12.54 -0.67
N GLY A 267 2.56 -12.32 -1.94
CA GLY A 267 1.24 -12.44 -2.52
C GLY A 267 1.25 -13.33 -3.75
N ALA A 268 0.16 -14.01 -3.98
CA ALA A 268 -0.10 -14.78 -5.18
C ALA A 268 -1.60 -14.74 -5.50
N GLY A 269 -1.91 -14.78 -6.79
CA GLY A 269 -3.29 -14.73 -7.27
C GLY A 269 -3.32 -14.49 -8.76
N ASP A 270 -4.25 -13.67 -9.21
CA ASP A 270 -4.32 -13.25 -10.61
C ASP A 270 -3.10 -12.40 -11.03
N VAL A 271 -2.41 -11.81 -10.04
CA VAL A 271 -1.05 -11.29 -10.17
C VAL A 271 -0.10 -12.40 -9.77
N ASP A 272 0.81 -12.80 -10.65
CA ASP A 272 1.60 -14.04 -10.51
C ASP A 272 2.37 -14.11 -9.19
N ASN A 273 3.14 -13.10 -8.84
CA ASN A 273 3.88 -13.06 -7.58
C ASN A 273 4.16 -11.61 -7.17
N ASP A 274 3.84 -11.30 -5.95
CA ASP A 274 4.19 -10.03 -5.31
C ASP A 274 4.98 -10.29 -4.02
N ALA A 275 6.05 -9.55 -3.80
CA ALA A 275 6.83 -9.59 -2.58
C ALA A 275 7.18 -8.18 -2.14
N SER A 276 6.92 -7.87 -0.88
CA SER A 276 7.28 -6.58 -0.31
C SER A 276 8.01 -6.71 1.03
N VAL A 277 8.87 -5.75 1.29
CA VAL A 277 9.61 -5.60 2.56
C VAL A 277 9.38 -4.19 3.05
N GLN A 278 9.09 -4.06 4.32
CA GLN A 278 9.00 -2.78 5.00
C GLN A 278 9.89 -2.77 6.24
N ALA A 279 10.46 -1.62 6.55
CA ALA A 279 11.21 -1.39 7.77
C ALA A 279 11.01 0.06 8.21
N GLY A 280 10.81 0.25 9.50
CA GLY A 280 10.56 1.58 10.02
C GLY A 280 10.91 1.72 11.48
N MET A 281 10.72 2.95 11.96
CA MET A 281 10.96 3.32 13.34
C MET A 281 9.95 4.37 13.79
N SER A 282 9.70 4.41 15.09
CA SER A 282 8.91 5.47 15.70
C SER A 282 9.45 5.86 17.08
N TYR A 283 9.15 7.10 17.45
CA TYR A 283 9.50 7.64 18.76
C TYR A 283 8.29 8.36 19.38
N SER A 284 7.91 7.98 20.58
CA SER A 284 6.82 8.58 21.34
C SER A 284 7.36 9.56 22.39
N PHE A 285 6.69 10.69 22.55
CA PHE A 285 7.07 11.79 23.45
C PHE A 285 6.28 11.75 24.74
#